data_785a17bbb622334e83d833527d4b23b8
#
_entry.id   785a17bbb622334e83d833527d4b23b8
#
_cell.length_a   1.000
_cell.length_b   1.000
_cell.length_c   1.000
_cell.angle_alpha   90.00
_cell.angle_beta   90.00
_cell.angle_gamma   90.00
#
_symmetry.space_group_name_H-M   'P 1'
#
loop_
_entity.id
_entity.type
_entity.pdbx_description
1 polymer ?
#
loop_
_entity_poly.entity_id
_entity_poly.type
_entity_poly.pdbx_seq_one_letter_code
_entity_poly.pdbx_strand_id
1 'polypeptide(L)'
;MSSYVHYTQEQKDRARQTDLKELLERQGEHLKRSGKEYQWRDGSNKVTIRGNLWYHQYEEVGGDAIDFVRKFYGKDYPEAMEYLLNGYGGTLTAAPPVKREVKEFTLPDRNDNMRRVYAYLLHKRGLNRDVVNAFAHRQMIYESLPHHNAVFVGYDAEGTPRHAHKRGSGSESTYKGNADGSTPEYSFHWNGTSDKIFLFEAPIDMLSYISMNPHNWQQNTYAASCSVADRVLFSMSQRQSEHQRSISVPR
;
A
#
# COMPACT_ATOMS: atom_id res chain seq x y z
N MET A 1 17.02 4.36 -39.18
CA MET A 1 17.86 5.38 -38.51
C MET A 1 16.90 6.22 -37.65
N SER A 2 16.97 6.08 -36.33
CA SER A 2 16.16 6.90 -35.42
C SER A 2 16.73 8.32 -35.45
N SER A 3 15.98 9.29 -35.97
CA SER A 3 16.38 10.69 -35.92
C SER A 3 16.26 11.15 -34.47
N TYR A 4 17.38 11.51 -33.86
CA TYR A 4 17.42 12.09 -32.53
C TYR A 4 16.73 13.44 -32.54
N VAL A 5 15.52 13.54 -31.97
CA VAL A 5 14.78 14.78 -31.85
C VAL A 5 15.27 15.54 -30.61
N HIS A 6 15.85 16.74 -30.83
CA HIS A 6 16.33 17.57 -29.73
C HIS A 6 15.24 18.58 -29.33
N TYR A 7 14.74 18.46 -28.07
CA TYR A 7 13.81 19.43 -27.49
C TYR A 7 14.56 20.46 -26.65
N THR A 8 14.15 21.74 -26.77
CA THR A 8 14.67 22.82 -25.93
C THR A 8 14.25 22.63 -24.48
N GLN A 9 14.95 23.28 -23.53
CA GLN A 9 14.58 23.21 -22.12
C GLN A 9 13.16 23.75 -21.89
N GLU A 10 12.79 24.82 -22.55
CA GLU A 10 11.45 25.42 -22.49
C GLU A 10 10.36 24.42 -22.95
N GLN A 11 10.60 23.70 -24.05
CA GLN A 11 9.68 22.65 -24.52
C GLN A 11 9.54 21.53 -23.51
N LYS A 12 10.63 21.10 -22.88
CA LYS A 12 10.60 20.07 -21.84
C LYS A 12 9.81 20.52 -20.61
N ASP A 13 10.04 21.76 -20.17
CA ASP A 13 9.36 22.31 -18.99
C ASP A 13 7.87 22.53 -19.28
N ARG A 14 7.51 22.98 -20.49
CA ARG A 14 6.12 23.09 -20.93
C ARG A 14 5.42 21.73 -20.93
N ALA A 15 6.02 20.70 -21.50
CA ALA A 15 5.46 19.36 -21.52
C ALA A 15 5.28 18.79 -20.09
N ARG A 16 6.28 18.98 -19.21
CA ARG A 16 6.22 18.54 -17.81
C ARG A 16 5.10 19.19 -17.02
N GLN A 17 4.78 20.45 -17.29
CA GLN A 17 3.80 21.25 -16.57
C GLN A 17 2.36 21.06 -17.08
N THR A 18 2.12 20.17 -18.02
CA THR A 18 0.79 19.86 -18.52
C THR A 18 -0.13 19.38 -17.40
N ASP A 19 -1.32 19.97 -17.28
CA ASP A 19 -2.32 19.53 -16.28
C ASP A 19 -2.91 18.17 -16.66
N LEU A 20 -2.67 17.18 -15.83
CA LEU A 20 -3.11 15.80 -16.08
C LEU A 20 -4.61 15.60 -15.90
N LYS A 21 -5.27 16.43 -15.07
CA LYS A 21 -6.72 16.40 -14.95
C LYS A 21 -7.38 16.79 -16.26
N GLU A 22 -6.97 17.98 -16.81
CA GLU A 22 -7.50 18.43 -18.10
C GLU A 22 -7.16 17.48 -19.25
N LEU A 23 -5.94 16.94 -19.26
CA LEU A 23 -5.53 15.93 -20.24
C LEU A 23 -6.50 14.76 -20.26
N LEU A 24 -6.79 14.17 -19.11
CA LEU A 24 -7.65 13.00 -18.97
C LEU A 24 -9.12 13.32 -19.25
N GLU A 25 -9.63 14.46 -18.77
CA GLU A 25 -11.01 14.88 -19.07
C GLU A 25 -11.24 15.11 -20.58
N ARG A 26 -10.27 15.65 -21.29
CA ARG A 26 -10.33 15.78 -22.76
C ARG A 26 -10.33 14.44 -23.49
N GLN A 27 -9.76 13.40 -22.89
CA GLN A 27 -9.79 12.03 -23.40
C GLN A 27 -11.08 11.29 -23.03
N GLY A 28 -12.00 11.95 -22.32
CA GLY A 28 -13.26 11.35 -21.88
C GLY A 28 -13.13 10.51 -20.61
N GLU A 29 -12.00 10.61 -19.92
CA GLU A 29 -11.76 9.88 -18.68
C GLU A 29 -12.48 10.51 -17.49
N HIS A 30 -12.96 9.68 -16.57
CA HIS A 30 -13.63 10.12 -15.37
C HIS A 30 -12.70 10.13 -14.17
N LEU A 31 -12.56 11.31 -13.54
CA LEU A 31 -11.76 11.48 -12.34
C LEU A 31 -12.66 11.70 -11.11
N LYS A 32 -12.37 10.98 -10.02
CA LYS A 32 -13.03 11.18 -8.74
C LYS A 32 -12.24 12.16 -7.90
N ARG A 33 -12.87 13.27 -7.47
CA ARG A 33 -12.25 14.22 -6.56
C ARG A 33 -12.03 13.60 -5.17
N SER A 34 -10.83 13.80 -4.61
CA SER A 34 -10.44 13.35 -3.28
C SER A 34 -9.67 14.48 -2.56
N GLY A 35 -10.39 15.35 -1.87
CA GLY A 35 -9.83 16.54 -1.24
C GLY A 35 -9.26 17.54 -2.25
N LYS A 36 -7.94 17.75 -2.20
CA LYS A 36 -7.18 18.62 -3.14
C LYS A 36 -6.64 17.88 -4.36
N GLU A 37 -6.90 16.58 -4.48
CA GLU A 37 -6.38 15.69 -5.52
C GLU A 37 -7.54 15.04 -6.29
N TYR A 38 -7.18 14.40 -7.41
CA TYR A 38 -8.09 13.61 -8.21
C TYR A 38 -7.61 12.17 -8.26
N GLN A 39 -8.53 11.23 -8.28
CA GLN A 39 -8.23 9.81 -8.50
C GLN A 39 -8.71 9.42 -9.89
N TRP A 40 -7.81 8.91 -10.68
CA TRP A 40 -8.07 8.25 -11.95
C TRP A 40 -7.95 6.74 -11.80
N ARG A 41 -8.82 6.00 -12.46
CA ARG A 41 -8.79 4.54 -12.48
C ARG A 41 -8.91 4.04 -13.92
N ASP A 42 -7.99 3.20 -14.30
CA ASP A 42 -8.00 2.46 -15.56
C ASP A 42 -7.70 0.99 -15.26
N GLY A 43 -8.73 0.14 -15.40
CA GLY A 43 -8.64 -1.26 -15.03
C GLY A 43 -8.17 -1.45 -13.58
N SER A 44 -7.01 -2.07 -13.39
CA SER A 44 -6.36 -2.28 -12.10
C SER A 44 -5.59 -1.05 -11.58
N ASN A 45 -5.34 -0.06 -12.44
CA ASN A 45 -4.57 1.12 -12.07
C ASN A 45 -5.36 2.05 -11.15
N LYS A 46 -4.76 2.47 -10.06
CA LYS A 46 -5.29 3.50 -9.16
C LYS A 46 -4.25 4.60 -9.00
N VAL A 47 -4.50 5.71 -9.67
CA VAL A 47 -3.56 6.83 -9.77
C VAL A 47 -4.13 8.07 -9.11
N THR A 48 -3.34 8.71 -8.25
CA THR A 48 -3.65 10.02 -7.68
C THR A 48 -2.99 11.10 -8.53
N ILE A 49 -3.76 12.13 -8.87
CA ILE A 49 -3.34 13.25 -9.74
C ILE A 49 -3.46 14.56 -8.99
N ARG A 50 -2.43 15.40 -9.13
CA ARG A 50 -2.38 16.75 -8.58
C ARG A 50 -1.66 17.69 -9.57
N GLY A 51 -2.42 18.43 -10.36
CA GLY A 51 -1.89 19.25 -11.45
C GLY A 51 -1.14 18.39 -12.46
N ASN A 52 0.14 18.66 -12.65
CA ASN A 52 1.03 17.92 -13.55
C ASN A 52 1.70 16.69 -12.93
N LEU A 53 1.44 16.41 -11.66
CA LEU A 53 2.05 15.28 -10.93
C LEU A 53 1.05 14.15 -10.74
N TRP A 54 1.57 12.92 -10.82
CA TRP A 54 0.80 11.71 -10.58
C TRP A 54 1.52 10.74 -9.66
N TYR A 55 0.74 9.82 -9.06
CA TYR A 55 1.26 8.74 -8.23
C TYR A 55 0.40 7.49 -8.34
N HIS A 56 1.02 6.37 -8.69
CA HIS A 56 0.39 5.06 -8.75
C HIS A 56 0.37 4.42 -7.36
N GLN A 57 -0.83 4.14 -6.85
CA GLN A 57 -1.03 3.73 -5.46
C GLN A 57 -0.46 2.34 -5.16
N TYR A 58 -0.45 1.43 -6.12
CA TYR A 58 -0.03 0.05 -5.92
C TYR A 58 1.44 -0.18 -6.25
N GLU A 59 1.95 0.46 -7.27
CA GLU A 59 3.35 0.33 -7.67
C GLU A 59 4.27 1.31 -6.92
N GLU A 60 3.70 2.26 -6.19
CA GLU A 60 4.41 3.31 -5.44
C GLU A 60 5.39 4.13 -6.30
N VAL A 61 5.07 4.31 -7.56
CA VAL A 61 5.80 5.15 -8.50
C VAL A 61 5.00 6.39 -8.86
N GLY A 62 5.69 7.46 -9.20
CA GLY A 62 5.06 8.70 -9.62
C GLY A 62 5.99 9.50 -10.50
N GLY A 63 5.46 10.54 -11.11
CA GLY A 63 6.23 11.38 -12.02
C GLY A 63 5.49 12.62 -12.44
N ASP A 64 5.98 13.24 -13.50
CA ASP A 64 5.36 14.38 -14.18
C ASP A 64 4.47 13.93 -15.37
N ALA A 65 3.96 14.89 -16.13
CA ALA A 65 3.09 14.61 -17.26
C ALA A 65 3.78 13.80 -18.38
N ILE A 66 5.09 13.97 -18.57
CA ILE A 66 5.84 13.18 -19.57
C ILE A 66 5.88 11.72 -19.12
N ASP A 67 6.20 11.47 -17.85
CA ASP A 67 6.25 10.11 -17.28
C ASP A 67 4.85 9.44 -17.31
N PHE A 68 3.78 10.23 -17.10
CA PHE A 68 2.41 9.75 -17.21
C PHE A 68 2.12 9.22 -18.61
N VAL A 69 2.36 10.03 -19.63
CA VAL A 69 2.08 9.66 -21.02
C VAL A 69 2.94 8.46 -21.46
N ARG A 70 4.19 8.40 -21.03
CA ARG A 70 5.06 7.25 -21.30
C ARG A 70 4.53 5.98 -20.67
N LYS A 71 4.12 6.04 -19.39
CA LYS A 71 3.70 4.87 -18.64
C LYS A 71 2.32 4.35 -19.05
N PHE A 72 1.34 5.24 -19.13
CA PHE A 72 -0.07 4.82 -19.30
C PHE A 72 -0.52 4.81 -20.76
N TYR A 73 0.15 5.56 -21.62
CA TYR A 73 -0.15 5.56 -23.06
C TYR A 73 0.88 4.80 -23.90
N GLY A 74 1.87 4.18 -23.25
CA GLY A 74 2.86 3.34 -23.92
C GLY A 74 3.75 4.06 -24.91
N LYS A 75 3.90 5.39 -24.78
CA LYS A 75 4.69 6.23 -25.69
C LYS A 75 6.14 6.28 -25.27
N ASP A 76 7.05 6.35 -26.26
CA ASP A 76 8.44 6.65 -25.98
C ASP A 76 8.60 8.15 -25.63
N TYR A 77 9.82 8.58 -25.29
CA TYR A 77 10.06 9.96 -24.86
C TYR A 77 9.76 10.99 -25.97
N PRO A 78 10.22 10.84 -27.22
CA PRO A 78 9.88 11.73 -28.34
C PRO A 78 8.37 11.81 -28.61
N GLU A 79 7.68 10.67 -28.64
CA GLU A 79 6.23 10.58 -28.85
C GLU A 79 5.43 11.26 -27.72
N ALA A 80 5.87 11.08 -26.46
CA ALA A 80 5.25 11.73 -25.32
C ALA A 80 5.43 13.25 -25.36
N MET A 81 6.61 13.72 -25.73
CA MET A 81 6.89 15.14 -25.93
C MET A 81 6.02 15.73 -27.03
N GLU A 82 5.96 15.08 -28.19
CA GLU A 82 5.12 15.52 -29.31
C GLU A 82 3.64 15.58 -28.92
N TYR A 83 3.14 14.54 -28.23
CA TYR A 83 1.77 14.45 -27.75
C TYR A 83 1.41 15.62 -26.83
N LEU A 84 2.27 15.95 -25.86
CA LEU A 84 2.02 17.01 -24.89
C LEU A 84 2.17 18.42 -25.49
N LEU A 85 3.10 18.62 -26.44
CA LEU A 85 3.35 19.90 -27.07
C LEU A 85 2.33 20.26 -28.17
N ASN A 86 1.74 19.28 -28.83
CA ASN A 86 0.76 19.49 -29.92
C ASN A 86 -0.67 19.82 -29.45
N GLY A 87 -0.84 20.19 -28.17
CA GLY A 87 -2.12 20.68 -27.66
C GLY A 87 -3.06 19.58 -27.13
N TYR A 88 -2.63 18.34 -27.06
CA TYR A 88 -3.36 17.26 -26.40
C TYR A 88 -3.29 17.34 -24.89
N GLY A 89 -2.38 18.18 -24.37
CA GLY A 89 -2.05 18.30 -22.95
C GLY A 89 -2.63 19.53 -22.28
N GLY A 90 -3.76 19.98 -22.29
CA GLY A 90 -4.40 20.95 -21.39
C GLY A 90 -3.63 22.24 -21.03
N THR A 91 -4.09 22.92 -20.01
CA THR A 91 -3.50 24.17 -19.49
C THR A 91 -2.24 23.89 -18.67
N LEU A 92 -1.28 24.78 -18.70
CA LEU A 92 -0.06 24.68 -17.89
C LEU A 92 -0.39 24.97 -16.42
N THR A 93 -0.30 23.95 -15.57
CA THR A 93 -0.49 24.10 -14.12
C THR A 93 0.71 23.50 -13.40
N ALA A 94 1.63 24.35 -12.96
CA ALA A 94 2.69 23.92 -12.06
C ALA A 94 2.11 23.62 -10.68
N ALA A 95 1.98 22.35 -10.32
CA ALA A 95 1.72 22.00 -8.94
C ALA A 95 2.99 22.30 -8.11
N PRO A 96 2.86 22.93 -6.93
CA PRO A 96 4.01 23.09 -6.05
C PRO A 96 4.60 21.71 -5.75
N PRO A 97 5.94 21.60 -5.71
CA PRO A 97 6.60 20.32 -5.45
C PRO A 97 6.08 19.75 -4.13
N VAL A 98 5.47 18.58 -4.20
CA VAL A 98 5.08 17.86 -2.99
C VAL A 98 6.37 17.27 -2.44
N LYS A 99 7.04 17.98 -1.52
CA LYS A 99 7.95 17.31 -0.60
C LYS A 99 7.11 16.33 0.19
N ARG A 100 7.15 15.06 -0.19
CA ARG A 100 6.71 14.01 0.72
C ARG A 100 7.75 13.97 1.82
N GLU A 101 7.40 14.55 2.97
CA GLU A 101 8.12 14.26 4.18
C GLU A 101 8.03 12.75 4.37
N VAL A 102 9.17 12.08 4.37
CA VAL A 102 9.25 10.69 4.81
C VAL A 102 8.89 10.73 6.29
N LYS A 103 7.62 10.48 6.59
CA LYS A 103 7.14 10.45 7.95
C LYS A 103 7.79 9.27 8.65
N GLU A 104 8.42 9.52 9.76
CA GLU A 104 8.94 8.45 10.61
C GLU A 104 7.78 7.58 11.08
N PHE A 105 7.97 6.26 11.03
CA PHE A 105 6.95 5.32 11.47
C PHE A 105 6.82 5.36 13.00
N THR A 106 5.61 5.61 13.46
CA THR A 106 5.25 5.52 14.87
C THR A 106 3.99 4.68 15.03
N LEU A 107 4.00 3.80 16.04
CA LEU A 107 2.79 3.05 16.39
C LEU A 107 1.71 4.00 16.90
N PRO A 108 0.43 3.80 16.49
CA PRO A 108 -0.70 4.49 17.13
C PRO A 108 -0.74 4.26 18.63
N ASP A 109 -1.09 5.30 19.39
CA ASP A 109 -1.20 5.23 20.84
C ASP A 109 -2.11 4.08 21.27
N ARG A 110 -1.65 3.32 22.28
CA ARG A 110 -2.34 2.13 22.78
C ARG A 110 -3.37 2.53 23.85
N ASN A 111 -4.55 1.94 23.77
CA ASN A 111 -5.53 1.98 24.85
C ASN A 111 -5.16 0.97 25.96
N ASP A 112 -5.53 1.25 27.21
CA ASP A 112 -5.26 0.41 28.38
C ASP A 112 -5.93 -0.97 28.32
N ASN A 113 -6.97 -1.10 27.49
CA ASN A 113 -7.69 -2.34 27.29
C ASN A 113 -8.09 -2.54 25.81
N MET A 114 -8.58 -3.75 25.48
CA MET A 114 -8.98 -4.13 24.13
C MET A 114 -10.47 -4.47 24.02
N ARG A 115 -11.32 -3.96 24.89
CA ARG A 115 -12.73 -4.42 25.00
C ARG A 115 -13.49 -4.23 23.68
N ARG A 116 -13.36 -3.08 23.04
CA ARG A 116 -14.05 -2.79 21.77
C ARG A 116 -13.49 -3.62 20.62
N VAL A 117 -12.18 -3.77 20.57
CA VAL A 117 -11.53 -4.57 19.55
C VAL A 117 -11.87 -6.05 19.72
N TYR A 118 -11.90 -6.58 20.95
CA TYR A 118 -12.36 -7.96 21.20
C TYR A 118 -13.83 -8.14 20.80
N ALA A 119 -14.71 -7.22 21.17
CA ALA A 119 -16.12 -7.28 20.75
C ALA A 119 -16.23 -7.27 19.22
N TYR A 120 -15.48 -6.41 18.55
CA TYR A 120 -15.45 -6.36 17.09
C TYR A 120 -14.94 -7.65 16.46
N LEU A 121 -13.78 -8.16 16.89
CA LEU A 121 -13.15 -9.34 16.30
C LEU A 121 -13.95 -10.63 16.59
N LEU A 122 -14.42 -10.81 17.82
CA LEU A 122 -15.07 -12.05 18.22
C LEU A 122 -16.56 -12.08 17.85
N HIS A 123 -17.30 -10.97 18.06
CA HIS A 123 -18.76 -10.98 17.85
C HIS A 123 -19.15 -10.47 16.46
N LYS A 124 -18.55 -9.36 15.98
CA LYS A 124 -18.91 -8.84 14.66
C LYS A 124 -18.23 -9.61 13.52
N ARG A 125 -16.99 -10.08 13.72
CA ARG A 125 -16.21 -10.81 12.71
C ARG A 125 -16.21 -12.33 12.90
N GLY A 126 -16.69 -12.83 14.04
CA GLY A 126 -16.80 -14.26 14.31
C GLY A 126 -15.47 -15.01 14.42
N LEU A 127 -14.38 -14.27 14.75
CA LEU A 127 -13.05 -14.88 14.83
C LEU A 127 -12.90 -15.77 16.05
N ASN A 128 -12.08 -16.80 15.93
CA ASN A 128 -11.76 -17.69 17.05
C ASN A 128 -10.98 -16.93 18.14
N ARG A 129 -11.43 -17.05 19.39
CA ARG A 129 -10.85 -16.35 20.55
C ARG A 129 -9.38 -16.72 20.77
N ASP A 130 -9.01 -17.99 20.62
CA ASP A 130 -7.65 -18.45 20.88
C ASP A 130 -6.69 -17.94 19.82
N VAL A 131 -7.14 -17.83 18.57
CA VAL A 131 -6.39 -17.21 17.48
C VAL A 131 -6.16 -15.74 17.79
N VAL A 132 -7.20 -14.97 18.12
CA VAL A 132 -7.07 -13.55 18.47
C VAL A 132 -6.15 -13.37 19.67
N ASN A 133 -6.28 -14.18 20.71
CA ASN A 133 -5.42 -14.14 21.90
C ASN A 133 -3.95 -14.39 21.55
N ALA A 134 -3.66 -15.37 20.67
CA ALA A 134 -2.28 -15.68 20.28
C ALA A 134 -1.57 -14.47 19.66
N PHE A 135 -2.25 -13.70 18.81
CA PHE A 135 -1.71 -12.46 18.23
C PHE A 135 -1.68 -11.30 19.24
N ALA A 136 -2.70 -11.18 20.09
CA ALA A 136 -2.75 -10.11 21.10
C ALA A 136 -1.65 -10.26 22.16
N HIS A 137 -1.38 -11.47 22.65
CA HIS A 137 -0.29 -11.74 23.60
C HIS A 137 1.10 -11.42 23.00
N ARG A 138 1.26 -11.56 21.70
CA ARG A 138 2.50 -11.16 21.00
C ARG A 138 2.53 -9.68 20.64
N GLN A 139 1.60 -8.89 21.15
CA GLN A 139 1.49 -7.45 20.89
C GLN A 139 1.22 -7.11 19.41
N MET A 140 0.82 -8.08 18.61
CA MET A 140 0.53 -7.93 17.18
C MET A 140 -0.86 -7.35 16.92
N ILE A 141 -1.78 -7.45 17.90
CA ILE A 141 -3.11 -6.83 17.85
C ILE A 141 -3.32 -6.03 19.12
N TYR A 142 -3.80 -4.78 18.99
CA TYR A 142 -4.21 -3.97 20.13
C TYR A 142 -5.29 -2.96 19.72
N GLU A 143 -5.88 -2.28 20.71
CA GLU A 143 -6.83 -1.19 20.55
C GLU A 143 -6.11 0.16 20.64
N SER A 144 -6.33 1.05 19.66
CA SER A 144 -5.68 2.37 19.64
C SER A 144 -6.55 3.46 20.26
N LEU A 145 -5.90 4.53 20.70
CA LEU A 145 -6.49 5.81 21.06
C LEU A 145 -6.31 6.82 19.89
N PRO A 146 -7.15 7.86 19.79
CA PRO A 146 -8.41 8.08 20.52
C PRO A 146 -9.60 7.34 19.90
N HIS A 147 -9.42 6.70 18.72
CA HIS A 147 -10.53 6.19 17.89
C HIS A 147 -10.90 4.73 18.14
N HIS A 148 -10.24 4.05 19.08
CA HIS A 148 -10.48 2.64 19.41
C HIS A 148 -10.40 1.69 18.20
N ASN A 149 -9.53 1.96 17.25
CA ASN A 149 -9.34 1.11 16.10
C ASN A 149 -8.62 -0.20 16.51
N ALA A 150 -8.94 -1.30 15.84
CA ALA A 150 -8.10 -2.47 15.84
C ALA A 150 -6.82 -2.16 15.05
N VAL A 151 -5.67 -2.31 15.69
CA VAL A 151 -4.34 -2.12 15.10
C VAL A 151 -3.69 -3.48 14.93
N PHE A 152 -3.21 -3.77 13.73
CA PHE A 152 -2.50 -4.99 13.34
C PHE A 152 -1.06 -4.63 13.02
N VAL A 153 -0.13 -5.08 13.86
CA VAL A 153 1.29 -4.70 13.82
C VAL A 153 2.11 -5.76 13.09
N GLY A 154 2.96 -5.31 12.20
CA GLY A 154 3.99 -6.13 11.58
C GLY A 154 5.37 -5.73 12.09
N TYR A 155 6.20 -6.73 12.36
CA TYR A 155 7.52 -6.61 12.95
C TYR A 155 8.62 -7.06 12.00
N ASP A 156 9.82 -6.50 12.14
CA ASP A 156 11.01 -7.05 11.49
C ASP A 156 11.56 -8.28 12.24
N ALA A 157 12.68 -8.83 11.80
CA ALA A 157 13.31 -10.01 12.40
C ALA A 157 13.84 -9.75 13.81
N GLU A 158 14.18 -8.50 14.11
CA GLU A 158 14.68 -8.01 15.39
C GLU A 158 13.57 -7.73 16.40
N GLY A 159 12.30 -7.87 15.98
CA GLY A 159 11.12 -7.60 16.82
C GLY A 159 10.78 -6.11 16.92
N THR A 160 11.30 -5.28 16.01
CA THR A 160 10.94 -3.87 15.93
C THR A 160 9.68 -3.70 15.09
N PRO A 161 8.67 -2.93 15.54
CA PRO A 161 7.48 -2.67 14.74
C PRO A 161 7.84 -1.77 13.54
N ARG A 162 7.42 -2.18 12.33
CA ARG A 162 7.68 -1.49 11.06
C ARG A 162 6.43 -1.15 10.28
N HIS A 163 5.31 -1.77 10.62
CA HIS A 163 4.05 -1.58 9.93
C HIS A 163 2.88 -1.65 10.91
N ALA A 164 1.85 -0.86 10.70
CA ALA A 164 0.61 -0.95 11.45
C ALA A 164 -0.60 -0.68 10.54
N HIS A 165 -1.44 -1.70 10.36
CA HIS A 165 -2.73 -1.56 9.71
C HIS A 165 -3.82 -1.26 10.72
N LYS A 166 -4.66 -0.27 10.44
CA LYS A 166 -5.75 0.17 11.32
C LYS A 166 -7.11 -0.20 10.72
N ARG A 167 -8.01 -0.73 11.54
CA ARG A 167 -9.38 -1.02 11.17
C ARG A 167 -10.35 -0.48 12.22
N GLY A 168 -11.33 0.32 11.79
CA GLY A 168 -12.35 0.82 12.69
C GLY A 168 -13.14 -0.31 13.35
N SER A 169 -13.27 -0.28 14.69
CA SER A 169 -13.99 -1.29 15.48
C SER A 169 -15.44 -0.93 15.75
N GLY A 170 -15.88 0.30 15.46
CA GLY A 170 -17.27 0.74 15.64
C GLY A 170 -18.24 0.01 14.71
N SER A 171 -19.53 -0.02 15.11
CA SER A 171 -20.60 -0.73 14.38
C SER A 171 -20.72 -0.25 12.91
N GLU A 172 -20.65 1.05 12.71
CA GLU A 172 -20.81 1.69 11.39
C GLU A 172 -19.47 2.11 10.77
N SER A 173 -18.36 1.78 11.41
CA SER A 173 -17.05 2.20 10.91
C SER A 173 -16.63 1.41 9.67
N THR A 174 -16.34 2.12 8.58
CA THR A 174 -15.74 1.60 7.35
C THR A 174 -14.24 1.91 7.27
N TYR A 175 -13.68 2.60 8.27
CA TYR A 175 -12.31 3.05 8.27
C TYR A 175 -11.31 1.89 8.15
N LYS A 176 -10.38 2.02 7.22
CA LYS A 176 -9.22 1.15 7.05
C LYS A 176 -8.04 1.96 6.48
N GLY A 177 -6.84 1.67 6.91
CA GLY A 177 -5.63 2.34 6.42
C GLY A 177 -4.39 1.96 7.21
N ASN A 178 -3.24 2.22 6.65
CA ASN A 178 -1.97 2.03 7.34
C ASN A 178 -1.59 3.26 8.16
N ALA A 179 -0.78 3.09 9.20
CA ALA A 179 -0.15 4.20 9.88
C ALA A 179 0.88 4.87 8.97
N ASP A 180 1.07 6.18 9.12
CA ASP A 180 2.07 6.92 8.36
C ASP A 180 3.47 6.34 8.60
N GLY A 181 4.31 6.30 7.57
CA GLY A 181 5.66 5.73 7.64
C GLY A 181 5.73 4.20 7.73
N SER A 182 4.60 3.49 7.65
CA SER A 182 4.58 2.02 7.61
C SER A 182 5.37 1.47 6.42
N THR A 183 6.18 0.44 6.66
CA THR A 183 6.98 -0.27 5.66
C THR A 183 6.22 -1.52 5.20
N PRO A 184 5.74 -1.58 3.94
CA PRO A 184 4.86 -2.66 3.46
C PRO A 184 5.46 -4.06 3.58
N GLU A 185 6.77 -4.21 3.41
CA GLU A 185 7.50 -5.47 3.50
C GLU A 185 7.34 -6.17 4.87
N TYR A 186 6.98 -5.40 5.90
CA TYR A 186 6.74 -5.89 7.26
C TYR A 186 5.26 -5.84 7.64
N SER A 187 4.35 -6.00 6.68
CA SER A 187 2.92 -6.03 6.96
C SER A 187 2.55 -7.11 7.99
N PHE A 188 1.32 -7.07 8.49
CA PHE A 188 0.86 -8.02 9.51
C PHE A 188 1.04 -9.47 9.06
N HIS A 189 1.84 -10.25 9.79
CA HIS A 189 2.22 -11.62 9.41
C HIS A 189 2.46 -12.52 10.62
N TRP A 190 2.47 -13.82 10.38
CA TRP A 190 2.89 -14.87 11.32
C TRP A 190 3.91 -15.76 10.61
N ASN A 191 5.07 -15.96 11.24
CA ASN A 191 6.10 -16.87 10.75
C ASN A 191 5.93 -18.24 11.38
N GLY A 192 5.63 -19.25 10.57
CA GLY A 192 5.61 -20.65 10.94
C GLY A 192 6.91 -21.36 10.55
N THR A 193 6.95 -22.67 10.83
CA THR A 193 8.12 -23.53 10.57
C THR A 193 7.96 -24.41 9.33
N SER A 194 6.74 -24.49 8.75
CA SER A 194 6.49 -25.27 7.53
C SER A 194 6.89 -24.48 6.28
N ASP A 195 6.89 -25.16 5.15
CA ASP A 195 7.14 -24.58 3.83
C ASP A 195 5.92 -23.86 3.21
N LYS A 196 4.79 -23.82 3.93
CA LYS A 196 3.54 -23.25 3.43
C LYS A 196 3.42 -21.78 3.78
N ILE A 197 3.17 -20.96 2.76
CA ILE A 197 2.88 -19.52 2.89
C ILE A 197 1.46 -19.27 2.40
N PHE A 198 0.66 -18.56 3.22
CA PHE A 198 -0.69 -18.12 2.89
C PHE A 198 -0.72 -16.59 2.85
N LEU A 199 -1.13 -16.01 1.72
CA LEU A 199 -1.22 -14.56 1.53
C LEU A 199 -2.69 -14.12 1.45
N PHE A 200 -3.02 -13.02 2.13
CA PHE A 200 -4.35 -12.44 2.21
C PHE A 200 -4.31 -10.94 1.89
N GLU A 201 -5.42 -10.37 1.45
CA GLU A 201 -5.51 -8.93 1.21
C GLU A 201 -5.49 -8.13 2.51
N ALA A 202 -6.17 -8.61 3.56
CA ALA A 202 -6.29 -7.90 4.83
C ALA A 202 -6.08 -8.78 6.06
N PRO A 203 -5.67 -8.20 7.21
CA PRO A 203 -5.49 -8.92 8.47
C PRO A 203 -6.73 -9.71 8.92
N ILE A 204 -7.94 -9.15 8.70
CA ILE A 204 -9.20 -9.82 9.07
C ILE A 204 -9.40 -11.09 8.25
N ASP A 205 -9.08 -11.08 6.96
CA ASP A 205 -9.22 -12.25 6.08
C ASP A 205 -8.25 -13.35 6.48
N MET A 206 -7.00 -12.99 6.79
CA MET A 206 -6.01 -13.89 7.35
C MET A 206 -6.48 -14.53 8.66
N LEU A 207 -6.95 -13.73 9.61
CA LEU A 207 -7.45 -14.23 10.90
C LEU A 207 -8.72 -15.09 10.75
N SER A 208 -9.58 -14.76 9.78
CA SER A 208 -10.78 -15.55 9.45
C SER A 208 -10.40 -16.92 8.93
N TYR A 209 -9.45 -16.99 7.99
CA TYR A 209 -8.95 -18.26 7.48
C TYR A 209 -8.33 -19.11 8.58
N ILE A 210 -7.48 -18.54 9.43
CA ILE A 210 -6.87 -19.24 10.57
C ILE A 210 -7.96 -19.73 11.55
N SER A 211 -8.99 -18.91 11.82
CA SER A 211 -10.10 -19.25 12.71
C SER A 211 -10.92 -20.43 12.19
N MET A 212 -11.08 -20.55 10.87
CA MET A 212 -11.74 -21.69 10.22
C MET A 212 -10.86 -22.94 10.14
N ASN A 213 -9.53 -22.77 10.21
CA ASN A 213 -8.53 -23.83 10.10
C ASN A 213 -7.58 -23.82 11.32
N PRO A 214 -8.09 -24.01 12.56
CA PRO A 214 -7.32 -23.77 13.78
C PRO A 214 -6.32 -24.87 14.12
N HIS A 215 -6.38 -26.02 13.43
CA HIS A 215 -5.50 -27.16 13.76
C HIS A 215 -4.07 -26.88 13.27
N ASN A 216 -3.11 -26.85 14.20
CA ASN A 216 -1.67 -26.65 13.93
C ASN A 216 -1.34 -25.41 13.07
N TRP A 217 -2.21 -24.39 13.08
CA TRP A 217 -2.05 -23.21 12.25
C TRP A 217 -0.71 -22.50 12.48
N GLN A 218 -0.18 -22.52 13.71
CA GLN A 218 1.09 -21.86 14.05
C GLN A 218 2.29 -22.40 13.29
N GLN A 219 2.18 -23.61 12.71
CA GLN A 219 3.23 -24.21 11.89
C GLN A 219 3.38 -23.54 10.51
N ASN A 220 2.33 -22.92 10.00
CA ASN A 220 2.34 -22.29 8.69
C ASN A 220 2.67 -20.80 8.78
N THR A 221 3.16 -20.25 7.68
CA THR A 221 3.42 -18.81 7.53
C THR A 221 2.20 -18.15 6.90
N TYR A 222 1.79 -17.00 7.47
CA TYR A 222 0.66 -16.21 6.99
C TYR A 222 1.05 -14.76 6.89
N ALA A 223 0.59 -14.05 5.85
CA ALA A 223 0.78 -12.62 5.71
C ALA A 223 -0.46 -11.93 5.14
N ALA A 224 -0.72 -10.70 5.59
CA ALA A 224 -1.72 -9.82 5.02
C ALA A 224 -1.03 -8.68 4.28
N SER A 225 -1.31 -8.53 2.98
CA SER A 225 -0.63 -7.55 2.12
C SER A 225 -0.97 -6.09 2.44
N CYS A 226 -2.11 -5.84 3.09
CA CYS A 226 -2.55 -4.49 3.48
C CYS A 226 -2.49 -3.47 2.33
N SER A 227 -2.80 -3.91 1.10
CA SER A 227 -2.82 -3.17 -0.17
C SER A 227 -1.52 -3.20 -1.00
N VAL A 228 -0.48 -3.96 -0.63
CA VAL A 228 0.79 -4.06 -1.38
C VAL A 228 1.26 -5.52 -1.48
N ALA A 229 0.55 -6.32 -2.28
CA ALA A 229 0.72 -7.79 -2.34
C ALA A 229 2.13 -8.24 -2.77
N ASP A 230 2.70 -7.64 -3.82
CA ASP A 230 3.92 -8.14 -4.45
C ASP A 230 5.16 -8.02 -3.55
N ARG A 231 5.28 -6.91 -2.82
CA ARG A 231 6.42 -6.67 -1.92
C ARG A 231 6.41 -7.59 -0.70
N VAL A 232 5.22 -7.85 -0.15
CA VAL A 232 5.04 -8.74 1.00
C VAL A 232 5.40 -10.16 0.63
N LEU A 233 4.91 -10.66 -0.52
CA LEU A 233 5.21 -12.02 -1.00
C LEU A 233 6.71 -12.21 -1.23
N PHE A 234 7.37 -11.24 -1.87
CA PHE A 234 8.81 -11.31 -2.13
C PHE A 234 9.63 -11.34 -0.83
N SER A 235 9.32 -10.47 0.13
CA SER A 235 10.02 -10.42 1.42
C SER A 235 9.82 -11.71 2.24
N MET A 236 8.61 -12.29 2.20
CA MET A 236 8.31 -13.54 2.89
C MET A 236 9.04 -14.74 2.29
N SER A 237 9.11 -14.84 0.96
CA SER A 237 9.82 -15.93 0.28
C SER A 237 11.34 -15.87 0.53
N GLN A 238 11.93 -14.67 0.59
CA GLN A 238 13.34 -14.50 0.96
C GLN A 238 13.61 -14.95 2.39
N ARG A 239 12.82 -14.51 3.37
CA ARG A 239 12.99 -14.89 4.78
C ARG A 239 12.86 -16.40 5.00
N GLN A 240 11.93 -17.05 4.31
CA GLN A 240 11.77 -18.49 4.40
C GLN A 240 12.97 -19.23 3.81
N SER A 241 13.54 -18.78 2.69
CA SER A 241 14.73 -19.35 2.09
C SER A 241 15.98 -19.19 2.97
N GLU A 242 16.13 -18.07 3.66
CA GLU A 242 17.21 -17.82 4.63
C GLU A 242 17.06 -18.69 5.88
N HIS A 243 15.86 -18.88 6.39
CA HIS A 243 15.59 -19.75 7.53
C HIS A 243 15.90 -21.22 7.22
N GLN A 244 15.51 -21.71 6.05
CA GLN A 244 15.83 -23.07 5.60
C GLN A 244 17.35 -23.27 5.41
N ARG A 245 18.09 -22.26 4.90
CA ARG A 245 19.54 -22.31 4.80
C ARG A 245 20.24 -22.33 6.15
N SER A 246 19.74 -21.59 7.15
CA SER A 246 20.32 -21.55 8.50
C SER A 246 20.13 -22.89 9.27
N ILE A 247 19.10 -23.66 8.95
CA ILE A 247 18.85 -25.00 9.52
C ILE A 247 19.69 -26.07 8.81
N SER A 248 20.07 -25.87 7.54
CA SER A 248 20.77 -26.85 6.72
C SER A 248 22.31 -26.81 6.81
N VAL A 249 22.90 -25.89 7.58
CA VAL A 249 24.35 -25.83 7.84
C VAL A 249 24.64 -26.51 9.19
N PRO A 250 25.08 -27.77 9.21
CA PRO A 250 25.60 -28.38 10.45
C PRO A 250 26.88 -27.64 10.85
N ARG A 251 27.03 -27.31 12.13
CA ARG A 251 28.32 -26.89 12.70
C ARG A 251 29.30 -28.02 12.74
#